data_724a453820c565d504551cec90b81c79
#
_entry.id   724a453820c565d504551cec90b81c79
#
_cell.length_a   1.000
_cell.length_b   1.000
_cell.length_c   1.000
_cell.angle_alpha   90.00
_cell.angle_beta   90.00
_cell.angle_gamma   90.00
#
_symmetry.space_group_name_H-M   'P 1'
#
loop_
_entity.id
_entity.type
_entity.pdbx_description
1 polymer ?
#
loop_
_entity_poly.entity_id
_entity_poly.type
_entity_poly.pdbx_seq_one_letter_code
_entity_poly.pdbx_strand_id
1 'polypeptide(L)'
;MTLLPWGAALRQPDPLSCGASVLVVARMLAEEEYAARAAASFPAEVLALHRRVTGHRSRDGRAQLPWPRALGTPPWAVARELALVTGVRHRVRRARWSTLQEATGRSALYVGNRLLPRHVVLVLAVEADRLRLYDPARGDVVVVRREAFAAGRLRVAGWDRPWFAVVPDVIRSVGAGARPA
;
A
#
# COMPACT_ATOMS: atom_id res chain seq x y z
N MET A 1 -14.40 -15.86 0.41
CA MET A 1 -13.00 -15.43 0.69
C MET A 1 -12.29 -15.36 -0.65
N THR A 2 -11.87 -14.18 -1.08
CA THR A 2 -11.12 -14.06 -2.34
C THR A 2 -9.64 -14.10 -1.96
N LEU A 3 -9.06 -15.28 -2.05
CA LEU A 3 -7.62 -15.48 -1.83
C LEU A 3 -6.82 -14.70 -2.88
N LEU A 4 -5.65 -14.23 -2.48
CA LEU A 4 -4.64 -13.79 -3.43
C LEU A 4 -4.25 -14.98 -4.33
N PRO A 5 -3.79 -14.73 -5.58
CA PRO A 5 -3.59 -15.79 -6.57
C PRO A 5 -2.62 -16.91 -6.16
N TRP A 6 -1.88 -16.75 -5.07
CA TRP A 6 -0.87 -17.72 -4.62
C TRP A 6 -1.36 -18.71 -3.56
N GLY A 7 -2.65 -18.70 -3.20
CA GLY A 7 -3.29 -19.71 -2.35
C GLY A 7 -2.81 -19.80 -0.88
N ALA A 8 -1.72 -19.15 -0.53
CA ALA A 8 -1.17 -19.13 0.81
C ALA A 8 -1.51 -17.81 1.51
N ALA A 9 -1.72 -17.86 2.84
CA ALA A 9 -1.88 -16.65 3.64
C ALA A 9 -0.53 -15.90 3.72
N LEU A 10 -0.41 -14.78 3.02
CA LEU A 10 0.79 -13.93 3.02
C LEU A 10 0.79 -13.00 4.24
N ARG A 11 0.99 -13.57 5.43
CA ARG A 11 0.97 -12.81 6.69
C ARG A 11 2.31 -12.13 6.94
N GLN A 12 2.25 -10.89 7.47
CA GLN A 12 3.44 -10.20 7.96
C GLN A 12 4.17 -11.03 9.03
N PRO A 13 5.52 -11.12 8.97
CA PRO A 13 6.29 -11.94 9.90
C PRO A 13 6.37 -11.36 11.32
N ASP A 14 6.17 -10.05 11.48
CA ASP A 14 6.21 -9.35 12.77
C ASP A 14 5.23 -8.16 12.80
N PRO A 15 4.93 -7.58 13.98
CA PRO A 15 3.96 -6.48 14.10
C PRO A 15 4.37 -5.16 13.41
N LEU A 16 5.61 -5.01 12.96
CA LEU A 16 6.18 -3.76 12.44
C LEU A 16 6.32 -3.75 10.91
N SER A 17 6.19 -4.92 10.28
CA SER A 17 6.50 -5.11 8.86
C SER A 17 5.30 -5.03 7.92
N CYS A 18 4.15 -4.51 8.38
CA CYS A 18 2.93 -4.38 7.57
C CYS A 18 3.17 -3.64 6.24
N GLY A 19 3.84 -2.48 6.28
CA GLY A 19 4.15 -1.72 5.08
C GLY A 19 5.08 -2.45 4.12
N ALA A 20 6.10 -3.17 4.63
CA ALA A 20 6.96 -3.99 3.80
C ALA A 20 6.21 -5.17 3.17
N SER A 21 5.30 -5.81 3.91
CA SER A 21 4.43 -6.87 3.38
C SER A 21 3.54 -6.37 2.24
N VAL A 22 2.95 -5.19 2.42
CA VAL A 22 2.18 -4.50 1.36
C VAL A 22 3.02 -4.30 0.10
N LEU A 23 4.27 -3.86 0.25
CA LEU A 23 5.18 -3.61 -0.87
C LEU A 23 5.62 -4.89 -1.58
N VAL A 24 5.89 -5.97 -0.83
CA VAL A 24 6.19 -7.29 -1.40
C VAL A 24 4.99 -7.78 -2.23
N VAL A 25 3.78 -7.75 -1.66
CA VAL A 25 2.56 -8.17 -2.38
C VAL A 25 2.28 -7.27 -3.59
N ALA A 26 2.47 -5.95 -3.47
CA ALA A 26 2.33 -5.03 -4.61
C ALA A 26 3.27 -5.41 -5.76
N ARG A 27 4.51 -5.80 -5.45
CA ARG A 27 5.49 -6.25 -6.42
C ARG A 27 5.14 -7.63 -7.00
N MET A 28 4.70 -8.58 -6.17
CA MET A 28 4.24 -9.90 -6.63
C MET A 28 3.09 -9.78 -7.63
N LEU A 29 2.18 -8.83 -7.43
CA LEU A 29 1.08 -8.54 -8.36
C LEU A 29 1.55 -7.89 -9.67
N ALA A 30 2.74 -7.35 -9.75
CA ALA A 30 3.30 -6.69 -10.93
C ALA A 30 4.28 -7.59 -11.71
N GLU A 31 5.00 -8.48 -11.01
CA GLU A 31 6.12 -9.24 -11.55
C GLU A 31 5.92 -10.74 -11.22
N GLU A 32 5.51 -11.53 -12.20
CA GLU A 32 5.19 -12.96 -12.02
C GLU A 32 6.40 -13.78 -11.55
N GLU A 33 7.57 -13.57 -12.15
CA GLU A 33 8.80 -14.24 -11.72
C GLU A 33 9.20 -13.91 -10.28
N TYR A 34 9.00 -12.67 -9.87
CA TYR A 34 9.21 -12.28 -8.47
C TYR A 34 8.19 -12.96 -7.56
N ALA A 35 6.92 -13.03 -7.97
CA ALA A 35 5.87 -13.65 -7.19
C ALA A 35 6.16 -15.12 -6.89
N ALA A 36 6.63 -15.89 -7.88
CA ALA A 36 6.98 -17.30 -7.71
C ALA A 36 8.07 -17.51 -6.65
N ARG A 37 9.12 -16.68 -6.65
CA ARG A 37 10.20 -16.74 -5.65
C ARG A 37 9.75 -16.23 -4.28
N ALA A 38 9.07 -15.07 -4.26
CA ALA A 38 8.66 -14.42 -3.03
C ALA A 38 7.60 -15.21 -2.25
N ALA A 39 6.74 -15.96 -2.91
CA ALA A 39 5.74 -16.80 -2.26
C ALA A 39 6.39 -17.89 -1.38
N ALA A 40 7.49 -18.49 -1.85
CA ALA A 40 8.20 -19.51 -1.10
C ALA A 40 8.99 -18.98 0.10
N SER A 41 9.41 -17.71 0.07
CA SER A 41 10.25 -17.07 1.09
C SER A 41 9.66 -15.76 1.62
N PHE A 42 8.35 -15.62 1.62
CA PHE A 42 7.65 -14.37 1.91
C PHE A 42 8.12 -13.66 3.21
N PRO A 43 8.28 -14.35 4.36
CA PRO A 43 8.77 -13.69 5.57
C PRO A 43 10.18 -13.10 5.40
N ALA A 44 11.08 -13.81 4.72
CA ALA A 44 12.45 -13.33 4.50
C ALA A 44 12.49 -12.12 3.55
N GLU A 45 11.72 -12.14 2.46
CA GLU A 45 11.56 -11.01 1.54
C GLU A 45 11.01 -9.76 2.25
N VAL A 46 9.98 -9.94 3.08
CA VAL A 46 9.38 -8.85 3.87
C VAL A 46 10.41 -8.24 4.82
N LEU A 47 11.12 -9.04 5.59
CA LEU A 47 12.12 -8.54 6.54
C LEU A 47 13.31 -7.88 5.84
N ALA A 48 13.75 -8.42 4.71
CA ALA A 48 14.80 -7.80 3.90
C ALA A 48 14.36 -6.44 3.35
N LEU A 49 13.14 -6.36 2.81
CA LEU A 49 12.58 -5.10 2.33
C LEU A 49 12.37 -4.10 3.47
N HIS A 50 11.85 -4.53 4.64
CA HIS A 50 11.66 -3.66 5.80
C HIS A 50 12.99 -2.99 6.25
N ARG A 51 14.08 -3.76 6.31
CA ARG A 51 15.42 -3.21 6.60
C ARG A 51 15.86 -2.18 5.55
N ARG A 52 15.57 -2.42 4.28
CA ARG A 52 15.94 -1.51 3.18
C ARG A 52 15.15 -0.21 3.20
N VAL A 53 13.82 -0.29 3.30
CA VAL A 53 12.95 0.90 3.26
C VAL A 53 13.08 1.79 4.51
N THR A 54 13.67 1.27 5.58
CA THR A 54 13.97 2.04 6.79
C THR A 54 15.46 2.42 6.91
N GLY A 55 16.30 1.94 6.01
CA GLY A 55 17.75 2.21 5.97
C GLY A 55 18.11 3.50 5.25
N HIS A 56 19.41 3.71 5.03
CA HIS A 56 19.95 4.92 4.39
C HIS A 56 19.89 4.90 2.86
N ARG A 57 19.65 3.74 2.25
CA ARG A 57 19.60 3.58 0.78
C ARG A 57 18.34 2.84 0.36
N SER A 58 17.70 3.36 -0.67
CA SER A 58 16.56 2.74 -1.35
C SER A 58 17.01 1.60 -2.28
N ARG A 59 16.05 0.88 -2.87
CA ARG A 59 16.30 -0.23 -3.80
C ARG A 59 17.08 0.20 -5.05
N ASP A 60 16.87 1.41 -5.52
CA ASP A 60 17.58 2.03 -6.65
C ASP A 60 18.92 2.69 -6.26
N GLY A 61 19.42 2.41 -5.04
CA GLY A 61 20.72 2.90 -4.54
C GLY A 61 20.74 4.35 -4.07
N ARG A 62 19.65 5.09 -4.23
CA ARG A 62 19.58 6.51 -3.83
C ARG A 62 19.57 6.67 -2.32
N ALA A 63 20.19 7.75 -1.84
CA ALA A 63 20.10 8.11 -0.44
C ALA A 63 18.66 8.40 -0.01
N GLN A 64 18.32 7.96 1.18
CA GLN A 64 17.04 8.24 1.81
C GLN A 64 17.20 8.55 3.29
N LEU A 65 16.22 9.27 3.86
CA LEU A 65 16.17 9.51 5.29
C LEU A 65 15.94 8.18 6.03
N PRO A 66 16.86 7.77 6.92
CA PRO A 66 16.67 6.58 7.72
C PRO A 66 15.49 6.76 8.68
N TRP A 67 14.82 5.66 9.00
CA TRP A 67 13.64 5.68 9.84
C TRP A 67 13.72 4.58 10.91
N PRO A 68 13.34 4.86 12.18
CA PRO A 68 13.33 3.83 13.22
C PRO A 68 12.38 2.69 12.85
N ARG A 69 12.90 1.48 12.67
CA ARG A 69 12.09 0.30 12.30
C ARG A 69 10.95 0.03 13.26
N ALA A 70 11.11 0.35 14.55
CA ALA A 70 10.07 0.24 15.56
C ALA A 70 8.80 1.06 15.27
N LEU A 71 8.90 2.05 14.37
CA LEU A 71 7.78 2.86 13.93
C LEU A 71 7.16 2.36 12.59
N GLY A 72 7.53 1.15 12.16
CA GLY A 72 7.05 0.57 10.90
C GLY A 72 7.67 1.17 9.65
N THR A 73 6.94 1.20 8.54
CA THR A 73 7.42 1.72 7.25
C THR A 73 6.90 3.13 6.99
N PRO A 74 7.78 4.12 6.77
CA PRO A 74 7.35 5.50 6.57
C PRO A 74 6.67 5.67 5.19
N PRO A 75 5.68 6.59 5.06
CA PRO A 75 4.87 6.73 3.86
C PRO A 75 5.67 7.17 2.61
N TRP A 76 6.73 7.95 2.79
CA TRP A 76 7.59 8.34 1.66
C TRP A 76 8.38 7.16 1.10
N ALA A 77 8.80 6.20 1.94
CA ALA A 77 9.44 4.98 1.48
C ALA A 77 8.46 4.08 0.74
N VAL A 78 7.22 3.96 1.24
CA VAL A 78 6.13 3.27 0.52
C VAL A 78 5.87 3.92 -0.83
N ALA A 79 5.82 5.25 -0.90
CA ALA A 79 5.62 5.97 -2.16
C ALA A 79 6.75 5.71 -3.17
N ARG A 80 8.01 5.69 -2.71
CA ARG A 80 9.17 5.39 -3.55
C ARG A 80 9.15 3.96 -4.07
N GLU A 81 8.91 2.99 -3.21
CA GLU A 81 8.89 1.57 -3.61
C GLU A 81 7.72 1.27 -4.55
N LEU A 82 6.53 1.83 -4.31
CA LEU A 82 5.41 1.70 -5.23
C LEU A 82 5.74 2.34 -6.59
N ALA A 83 6.44 3.47 -6.61
CA ALA A 83 6.87 4.08 -7.87
C ALA A 83 7.85 3.19 -8.64
N LEU A 84 8.76 2.49 -7.97
CA LEU A 84 9.68 1.53 -8.59
C LEU A 84 8.96 0.28 -9.13
N VAL A 85 7.86 -0.12 -8.48
CA VAL A 85 7.05 -1.26 -8.91
C VAL A 85 6.14 -0.93 -10.10
N THR A 86 5.57 0.28 -10.10
CA THR A 86 4.53 0.67 -11.08
C THR A 86 5.05 1.51 -12.24
N GLY A 87 6.27 2.04 -12.14
CA GLY A 87 6.81 3.02 -13.07
C GLY A 87 6.17 4.42 -12.96
N VAL A 88 5.23 4.61 -12.02
CA VAL A 88 4.49 5.86 -11.83
C VAL A 88 4.82 6.48 -10.49
N ARG A 89 5.10 7.78 -10.46
CA ARG A 89 5.32 8.51 -9.20
C ARG A 89 4.12 8.37 -8.27
N HIS A 90 4.39 8.19 -6.97
CA HIS A 90 3.35 8.13 -5.94
C HIS A 90 3.49 9.30 -4.98
N ARG A 91 2.36 9.73 -4.43
CA ARG A 91 2.28 10.80 -3.41
C ARG A 91 1.45 10.38 -2.21
N VAL A 92 1.80 10.95 -1.06
CA VAL A 92 1.00 10.84 0.16
C VAL A 92 -0.14 11.84 0.10
N ARG A 93 -1.37 11.39 0.30
CA ARG A 93 -2.60 12.20 0.31
C ARG A 93 -3.43 11.86 1.54
N ARG A 94 -4.27 12.79 2.00
CA ARG A 94 -5.28 12.46 3.00
C ARG A 94 -6.18 11.33 2.49
N ALA A 95 -6.46 10.34 3.33
CA ALA A 95 -7.33 9.25 2.96
C ALA A 95 -8.78 9.74 2.84
N ARG A 96 -9.24 9.90 1.61
CA ARG A 96 -10.63 10.19 1.24
C ARG A 96 -11.08 9.13 0.24
N TRP A 97 -12.37 8.84 0.24
CA TRP A 97 -12.92 7.91 -0.74
C TRP A 97 -12.64 8.35 -2.18
N SER A 98 -12.89 9.63 -2.49
CA SER A 98 -12.58 10.21 -3.80
C SER A 98 -11.11 10.07 -4.18
N THR A 99 -10.18 10.28 -3.23
CA THR A 99 -8.74 10.11 -3.46
C THR A 99 -8.41 8.68 -3.93
N LEU A 100 -9.06 7.67 -3.34
CA LEU A 100 -8.86 6.27 -3.72
C LEU A 100 -9.56 5.93 -5.04
N GLN A 101 -10.76 6.49 -5.29
CA GLN A 101 -11.49 6.30 -6.56
C GLN A 101 -10.77 6.91 -7.77
N GLU A 102 -10.14 8.07 -7.58
CA GLU A 102 -9.38 8.76 -8.63
C GLU A 102 -8.02 8.11 -8.91
N ALA A 103 -7.52 7.30 -7.96
CA ALA A 103 -6.24 6.63 -8.08
C ALA A 103 -6.35 5.42 -9.02
N THR A 104 -5.80 5.57 -10.23
CA THR A 104 -5.67 4.46 -11.17
C THR A 104 -4.38 3.70 -10.90
N GLY A 105 -4.47 2.53 -10.27
CA GLY A 105 -3.32 1.69 -9.98
C GLY A 105 -3.13 1.34 -8.51
N ARG A 106 -1.98 0.73 -8.20
CA ARG A 106 -1.69 0.25 -6.86
C ARG A 106 -1.52 1.38 -5.86
N SER A 107 -2.25 1.29 -4.76
CA SER A 107 -2.22 2.29 -3.70
C SER A 107 -2.09 1.60 -2.34
N ALA A 108 -1.47 2.27 -1.37
CA ALA A 108 -1.44 1.83 0.01
C ALA A 108 -2.28 2.76 0.88
N LEU A 109 -3.00 2.20 1.85
CA LEU A 109 -3.81 2.94 2.81
C LEU A 109 -3.25 2.72 4.23
N TYR A 110 -2.95 3.80 4.91
CA TYR A 110 -2.57 3.82 6.32
C TYR A 110 -3.82 3.96 7.17
N VAL A 111 -3.98 3.03 8.10
CA VAL A 111 -5.09 2.98 9.03
C VAL A 111 -4.58 2.99 10.48
N GLY A 112 -5.41 3.41 11.42
CA GLY A 112 -5.02 3.47 12.82
C GLY A 112 -6.16 3.82 13.75
N ASN A 113 -5.81 4.33 14.94
CA ASN A 113 -6.77 4.86 15.90
C ASN A 113 -6.99 6.38 15.71
N ARG A 114 -7.55 7.08 16.68
CA ARG A 114 -7.77 8.53 16.62
C ARG A 114 -6.48 9.35 16.72
N LEU A 115 -5.40 8.78 17.24
CA LEU A 115 -4.17 9.50 17.58
C LEU A 115 -3.06 9.28 16.55
N LEU A 116 -2.92 8.04 16.02
CA LEU A 116 -1.79 7.66 15.18
C LEU A 116 -2.19 6.62 14.12
N PRO A 117 -1.56 6.66 12.92
CA PRO A 117 -1.56 5.53 12.01
C PRO A 117 -0.78 4.36 12.64
N ARG A 118 -1.30 3.15 12.49
CA ARG A 118 -0.76 1.95 13.14
C ARG A 118 -0.55 0.78 12.21
N HIS A 119 -1.18 0.81 11.04
CA HIS A 119 -1.16 -0.30 10.11
C HIS A 119 -1.23 0.19 8.67
N VAL A 120 -0.73 -0.62 7.74
CA VAL A 120 -0.73 -0.34 6.30
C VAL A 120 -1.37 -1.51 5.58
N VAL A 121 -2.27 -1.23 4.65
CA VAL A 121 -2.94 -2.20 3.79
C VAL A 121 -2.78 -1.82 2.33
N LEU A 122 -2.79 -2.81 1.41
CA LEU A 122 -2.75 -2.56 -0.02
C LEU A 122 -4.17 -2.46 -0.58
N VAL A 123 -4.45 -1.41 -1.32
CA VAL A 123 -5.70 -1.26 -2.06
C VAL A 123 -5.61 -2.10 -3.34
N LEU A 124 -6.42 -3.15 -3.41
CA LEU A 124 -6.49 -4.06 -4.56
C LEU A 124 -7.52 -3.60 -5.58
N ALA A 125 -8.67 -3.10 -5.11
CA ALA A 125 -9.72 -2.56 -5.95
C ALA A 125 -10.54 -1.51 -5.19
N VAL A 126 -11.03 -0.52 -5.93
CA VAL A 126 -11.99 0.49 -5.48
C VAL A 126 -13.24 0.34 -6.33
N GLU A 127 -14.31 -0.15 -5.73
CA GLU A 127 -15.62 -0.28 -6.35
C GLU A 127 -16.52 0.91 -5.93
N ALA A 128 -17.73 0.97 -6.44
CA ALA A 128 -18.62 2.11 -6.15
C ALA A 128 -18.93 2.26 -4.65
N ASP A 129 -19.13 1.15 -3.95
CA ASP A 129 -19.57 1.10 -2.55
C ASP A 129 -18.60 0.38 -1.60
N ARG A 130 -17.49 -0.19 -2.12
CA ARG A 130 -16.56 -0.98 -1.31
C ARG A 130 -15.12 -0.89 -1.77
N LEU A 131 -14.19 -1.12 -0.84
CA LEU A 131 -12.75 -1.33 -1.08
C LEU A 131 -12.44 -2.80 -0.85
N ARG A 132 -11.62 -3.37 -1.73
CA ARG A 132 -10.94 -4.64 -1.49
C ARG A 132 -9.50 -4.35 -1.11
N LEU A 133 -9.11 -4.80 0.08
CA LEU A 133 -7.82 -4.50 0.68
C LEU A 133 -7.10 -5.81 1.02
N TYR A 134 -5.82 -5.92 0.68
CA TYR A 134 -4.98 -6.94 1.30
C TYR A 134 -4.55 -6.44 2.68
N ASP A 135 -4.87 -7.21 3.72
CA ASP A 135 -4.48 -6.96 5.10
C ASP A 135 -3.32 -7.88 5.50
N PRO A 136 -2.09 -7.36 5.66
CA PRO A 136 -0.92 -8.18 6.00
C PRO A 136 -1.00 -8.81 7.39
N ALA A 137 -1.76 -8.25 8.32
CA ALA A 137 -1.95 -8.87 9.64
C ALA A 137 -2.75 -10.18 9.55
N ARG A 138 -3.65 -10.27 8.59
CA ARG A 138 -4.43 -11.47 8.30
C ARG A 138 -3.80 -12.35 7.22
N GLY A 139 -3.01 -11.75 6.32
CA GLY A 139 -2.51 -12.38 5.11
C GLY A 139 -3.60 -12.65 4.07
N ASP A 140 -4.69 -11.90 4.10
CA ASP A 140 -5.91 -12.15 3.32
C ASP A 140 -6.55 -10.85 2.82
N VAL A 141 -7.56 -11.00 1.96
CA VAL A 141 -8.33 -9.88 1.43
C VAL A 141 -9.51 -9.57 2.34
N VAL A 142 -9.61 -8.31 2.75
CA VAL A 142 -10.75 -7.77 3.50
C VAL A 142 -11.53 -6.79 2.65
N VAL A 143 -12.83 -6.69 2.92
CA VAL A 143 -13.75 -5.77 2.23
C VAL A 143 -14.22 -4.70 3.21
N VAL A 144 -14.10 -3.45 2.82
CA VAL A 144 -14.56 -2.28 3.60
C VAL A 144 -15.62 -1.54 2.81
N ARG A 145 -16.80 -1.35 3.39
CA ARG A 145 -17.89 -0.57 2.77
C ARG A 145 -17.62 0.93 2.86
N ARG A 146 -18.12 1.67 1.88
CA ARG A 146 -17.97 3.13 1.80
C ARG A 146 -18.49 3.85 3.05
N GLU A 147 -19.64 3.42 3.59
CA GLU A 147 -20.19 4.01 4.80
C GLU A 147 -19.28 3.79 6.01
N ALA A 148 -18.70 2.59 6.14
CA ALA A 148 -17.76 2.27 7.22
C ALA A 148 -16.48 3.10 7.10
N PHE A 149 -15.97 3.31 5.87
CA PHE A 149 -14.84 4.18 5.60
C PHE A 149 -15.13 5.63 5.98
N ALA A 150 -16.26 6.18 5.53
CA ALA A 150 -16.67 7.56 5.82
C ALA A 150 -16.91 7.79 7.32
N ALA A 151 -17.48 6.80 8.00
CA ALA A 151 -17.74 6.86 9.44
C ALA A 151 -16.48 6.60 10.31
N GLY A 152 -15.34 6.27 9.71
CA GLY A 152 -14.14 5.87 10.45
C GLY A 152 -14.35 4.62 11.31
N ARG A 153 -14.99 3.60 10.74
CA ARG A 153 -15.28 2.30 11.35
C ARG A 153 -14.82 1.15 10.45
N LEU A 154 -13.56 1.22 10.01
CA LEU A 154 -12.99 0.28 9.02
C LEU A 154 -12.93 -1.17 9.51
N ARG A 155 -12.57 -1.39 10.78
CA ARG A 155 -12.34 -2.71 11.41
C ARG A 155 -11.31 -3.56 10.64
N VAL A 156 -10.23 -2.93 10.20
CA VAL A 156 -9.11 -3.57 9.50
C VAL A 156 -7.98 -3.79 10.48
N ALA A 157 -7.60 -5.04 10.74
CA ALA A 157 -6.61 -5.42 11.77
C ALA A 157 -6.89 -4.78 13.15
N GLY A 158 -8.16 -4.55 13.51
CA GLY A 158 -8.56 -3.87 14.75
C GLY A 158 -8.49 -2.33 14.69
N TRP A 159 -8.15 -1.73 13.55
CA TRP A 159 -8.06 -0.29 13.36
C TRP A 159 -9.26 0.27 12.61
N ASP A 160 -9.74 1.44 13.03
CA ASP A 160 -11.00 2.02 12.55
C ASP A 160 -10.82 3.24 11.66
N ARG A 161 -9.72 3.99 11.78
CA ARG A 161 -9.55 5.28 11.10
C ARG A 161 -8.67 5.22 9.87
N PRO A 162 -9.13 5.67 8.69
CA PRO A 162 -8.28 5.96 7.56
C PRO A 162 -7.52 7.26 7.82
N TRP A 163 -6.19 7.24 7.61
CA TRP A 163 -5.32 8.40 7.87
C TRP A 163 -4.89 9.07 6.58
N PHE A 164 -4.06 8.39 5.82
CA PHE A 164 -3.58 8.84 4.52
C PHE A 164 -3.40 7.67 3.59
N ALA A 165 -3.41 7.97 2.29
CA ALA A 165 -3.16 7.03 1.23
C ALA A 165 -1.89 7.42 0.47
N VAL A 166 -1.16 6.42 0.02
CA VAL A 166 -0.08 6.57 -0.94
C VAL A 166 -0.66 6.15 -2.28
N VAL A 167 -0.85 7.11 -3.17
CA VAL A 167 -1.55 6.94 -4.44
C VAL A 167 -0.68 7.36 -5.62
N PRO A 168 -0.89 6.81 -6.83
CA PRO A 168 -0.26 7.30 -8.04
C PRO A 168 -0.51 8.79 -8.24
N ASP A 169 0.54 9.51 -8.65
CA ASP A 169 0.45 10.90 -9.02
C ASP A 169 0.01 11.00 -10.49
N VAL A 170 -1.28 10.86 -10.72
CA VAL A 170 -1.84 11.05 -12.05
C VAL A 170 -1.73 12.53 -12.40
N ILE A 171 -0.77 12.87 -13.25
CA ILE A 171 -0.80 14.18 -13.91
C ILE A 171 -2.06 14.13 -14.77
N ARG A 172 -3.12 14.84 -14.37
CA ARG A 172 -4.21 15.15 -15.28
C ARG A 172 -3.57 15.92 -16.42
N SER A 173 -3.40 15.31 -17.57
CA SER A 173 -3.17 16.02 -18.81
C SER A 173 -4.39 16.95 -18.96
N VAL A 174 -4.23 18.21 -18.58
CA VAL A 174 -5.15 19.29 -18.94
C VAL A 174 -5.13 19.26 -20.45
N GLY A 175 -6.25 18.82 -21.04
CA GLY A 175 -6.44 18.77 -22.47
C GLY A 175 -5.99 20.10 -23.06
N ALA A 176 -5.02 20.04 -23.96
CA ALA A 176 -4.70 21.14 -24.82
C ALA A 176 -6.00 21.49 -25.57
N GLY A 177 -6.70 22.51 -25.07
CA GLY A 177 -7.85 23.07 -25.74
C GLY A 177 -7.42 23.45 -27.14
N ALA A 178 -7.98 22.77 -28.15
CA ALA A 178 -7.90 23.20 -29.50
C ALA A 178 -8.41 24.65 -29.54
N ARG A 179 -7.53 25.59 -29.90
CA ARG A 179 -7.94 26.94 -30.26
C ARG A 179 -8.75 26.79 -31.58
N PRO A 180 -9.97 27.29 -31.63
CA PRO A 180 -10.64 27.45 -32.93
C PRO A 180 -9.93 28.52 -33.74
N ALA A 181 -9.72 28.22 -35.02
CA ALA A 181 -9.20 29.13 -36.02
C ALA A 181 -10.17 30.28 -36.31
#